data_9a66699618743cd97b38b5b5b8f43099
#
_entry.id   9a66699618743cd97b38b5b5b8f43099
#
_cell.length_a   1.000
_cell.length_b   1.000
_cell.length_c   1.000
_cell.angle_alpha   90.00
_cell.angle_beta   90.00
_cell.angle_gamma   90.00
#
_symmetry.space_group_name_H-M   'P 1'
#
loop_
_entity.id
_entity.type
_entity.pdbx_description
1 polymer ?
#
loop_
_entity_poly.entity_id
_entity_poly.type
_entity_poly.pdbx_seq_one_letter_code
_entity_poly.pdbx_strand_id
1 'polypeptide(L)'
;MKRLSLISLMLLSALQIVGVIHSAQRKPVAKKKAAAIRKTMPAVDPTVGDNVDGDDLTIRRAAVGALGGYAGSVVVADPASGRILTMVNQKLALQTGFVPCSTIKLVTSLAALTENLVSRDTTIHISRYLSYNMTQALARSNNQYFNILGTRLGFDRVHRYAQMLGFGEKAGQDIEGEQPGVLPETAPPNGVGMMTSFGSGISMTPLELTALLGAIANGGTLYYLQYPRTQEDVEHFTAKVKRPLELATNGIEDIKPGMRGAVDFGTARRAGYDATEPILGKTGTCTDFQSANKMGWFGSFNEVGAHRLVVVVMLTGGRGISGPVAAGVAGAIYRNLSAQRYFVADEAPAVKKKSDLPEIISTSPCCTTGHPK
;
A
#
# COMPACT_ATOMS: atom_id res chain seq x y z
N MET A 1 75.33 -12.57 -21.85
CA MET A 1 76.43 -11.63 -21.45
C MET A 1 75.90 -10.85 -20.27
N LYS A 2 76.32 -11.29 -19.05
CA LYS A 2 77.25 -10.59 -18.13
C LYS A 2 76.70 -9.18 -17.73
N ARG A 3 76.49 -8.80 -16.50
CA ARG A 3 77.11 -9.09 -15.14
C ARG A 3 76.16 -8.56 -14.06
N LEU A 4 75.87 -9.20 -12.99
CA LEU A 4 76.53 -9.18 -11.64
C LEU A 4 76.72 -7.79 -11.03
N SER A 5 76.02 -7.58 -9.93
CA SER A 5 76.48 -7.64 -8.51
C SER A 5 76.88 -6.31 -7.91
N LEU A 6 76.35 -5.90 -6.77
CA LEU A 6 77.12 -5.80 -5.54
C LEU A 6 76.26 -5.35 -4.34
N ILE A 7 76.39 -6.15 -3.34
CA ILE A 7 76.02 -5.97 -1.94
C ILE A 7 76.89 -4.88 -1.32
N SER A 8 76.35 -4.04 -0.46
CA SER A 8 77.15 -3.43 0.60
C SER A 8 76.34 -3.25 1.88
N LEU A 9 76.74 -4.01 2.82
CA LEU A 9 76.44 -4.06 4.24
C LEU A 9 77.20 -2.95 4.94
N MET A 10 76.58 -2.10 5.78
CA MET A 10 77.27 -1.46 6.90
C MET A 10 76.37 -1.43 8.15
N LEU A 11 77.02 -1.96 9.18
CA LEU A 11 76.59 -2.15 10.56
C LEU A 11 76.80 -0.87 11.42
N LEU A 12 76.03 -0.84 12.50
CA LEU A 12 76.30 -0.30 13.86
C LEU A 12 76.41 1.22 14.07
N SER A 13 75.52 1.78 14.89
CA SER A 13 75.88 2.11 16.28
C SER A 13 74.65 2.50 17.09
N ALA A 14 74.53 1.82 18.25
CA ALA A 14 73.57 2.07 19.29
C ALA A 14 73.91 3.37 20.04
N LEU A 15 72.92 4.21 20.33
CA LEU A 15 73.00 5.17 21.42
C LEU A 15 71.65 5.17 22.16
N GLN A 16 71.67 4.58 23.35
CA GLN A 16 70.54 4.61 24.27
C GLN A 16 70.47 5.99 24.92
N ILE A 17 69.38 6.70 24.70
CA ILE A 17 68.99 7.83 25.54
C ILE A 17 67.75 7.44 26.29
N VAL A 18 67.93 7.17 27.59
CA VAL A 18 66.84 6.96 28.54
C VAL A 18 66.18 8.31 28.83
N GLY A 19 65.06 8.57 28.19
CA GLY A 19 64.23 9.69 28.49
C GLY A 19 63.04 9.26 29.36
N VAL A 20 63.07 9.61 30.64
CA VAL A 20 61.94 9.43 31.57
C VAL A 20 60.79 10.31 31.09
N ILE A 21 59.78 9.71 30.45
CA ILE A 21 58.58 10.38 30.10
C ILE A 21 57.61 10.23 31.28
N HIS A 22 57.39 11.31 32.04
CA HIS A 22 56.29 11.47 32.96
C HIS A 22 54.93 11.37 32.18
N SER A 23 54.25 10.27 32.32
CA SER A 23 52.89 10.11 31.81
C SER A 23 51.92 10.90 32.70
N ALA A 24 51.63 12.14 32.30
CA ALA A 24 50.52 12.86 32.85
C ALA A 24 49.22 12.18 32.40
N GLN A 25 48.60 11.40 33.36
CA GLN A 25 47.26 10.84 33.17
C GLN A 25 46.25 11.99 33.00
N ARG A 26 45.89 12.28 31.74
CA ARG A 26 44.73 13.12 31.42
C ARG A 26 43.48 12.34 31.75
N LYS A 27 42.76 12.71 32.82
CA LYS A 27 41.41 12.22 33.12
C LYS A 27 40.53 12.45 31.90
N PRO A 28 39.71 11.47 31.48
CA PRO A 28 38.79 11.67 30.38
C PRO A 28 37.72 12.71 30.79
N VAL A 29 37.71 13.84 30.10
CA VAL A 29 36.63 14.82 30.18
C VAL A 29 35.38 14.17 29.58
N ALA A 30 34.44 13.79 30.41
CA ALA A 30 33.15 13.31 29.97
C ALA A 30 32.46 14.46 29.20
N LYS A 31 32.47 14.35 27.87
CA LYS A 31 31.61 15.18 27.01
C LYS A 31 30.15 14.86 27.36
N LYS A 32 29.53 15.67 28.23
CA LYS A 32 28.08 15.71 28.35
C LYS A 32 27.53 16.01 26.94
N LYS A 33 27.00 14.98 26.26
CA LYS A 33 26.15 15.18 25.09
C LYS A 33 24.94 15.97 25.59
N ALA A 34 24.92 17.27 25.33
CA ALA A 34 23.70 18.04 25.43
C ALA A 34 22.70 17.36 24.48
N ALA A 35 21.70 16.70 25.06
CA ALA A 35 20.54 16.26 24.33
C ALA A 35 19.89 17.53 23.80
N ALA A 36 20.11 17.82 22.51
CA ALA A 36 19.37 18.85 21.81
C ALA A 36 17.90 18.43 21.93
N ILE A 37 17.14 19.15 22.75
CA ILE A 37 15.70 19.08 22.78
C ILE A 37 15.27 19.48 21.37
N ARG A 38 15.03 18.47 20.52
CA ARG A 38 14.38 18.66 19.24
C ARG A 38 13.00 19.24 19.58
N LYS A 39 12.83 20.55 19.38
CA LYS A 39 11.49 21.13 19.31
C LYS A 39 10.77 20.36 18.20
N THR A 40 10.01 19.33 18.58
CA THR A 40 9.02 18.72 17.70
C THR A 40 8.02 19.83 17.44
N MET A 41 7.92 20.29 16.20
CA MET A 41 6.75 21.06 15.80
C MET A 41 5.51 20.23 16.21
N PRO A 42 4.45 20.86 16.74
CA PRO A 42 3.24 20.14 17.05
C PRO A 42 2.86 19.32 15.81
N ALA A 43 2.62 18.04 15.98
CA ALA A 43 2.10 17.21 14.89
C ALA A 43 0.80 17.85 14.43
N VAL A 44 0.73 18.25 13.17
CA VAL A 44 -0.52 18.75 12.59
C VAL A 44 -1.48 17.56 12.62
N ASP A 45 -2.62 17.72 13.30
CA ASP A 45 -3.66 16.71 13.33
C ASP A 45 -4.14 16.47 11.89
N PRO A 46 -3.94 15.28 11.32
CA PRO A 46 -4.31 15.01 9.93
C PRO A 46 -5.82 14.92 9.72
N THR A 47 -6.62 14.93 10.78
CA THR A 47 -8.09 14.78 10.71
C THR A 47 -8.83 16.11 10.70
N VAL A 48 -8.12 17.23 10.86
CA VAL A 48 -8.75 18.57 10.90
C VAL A 48 -9.42 18.89 9.56
N GLY A 49 -10.74 19.07 9.63
CA GLY A 49 -11.58 19.36 8.46
C GLY A 49 -12.14 18.14 7.74
N ASP A 50 -11.87 16.93 8.22
CA ASP A 50 -12.51 15.73 7.68
C ASP A 50 -13.99 15.66 8.08
N ASN A 51 -14.86 15.32 7.13
CA ASN A 51 -16.24 14.88 7.41
C ASN A 51 -16.21 13.37 7.68
N VAL A 52 -16.84 12.94 8.77
CA VAL A 52 -16.80 11.55 9.25
C VAL A 52 -18.16 10.89 9.37
N ASP A 53 -19.25 11.61 9.03
CA ASP A 53 -20.63 11.17 9.35
C ASP A 53 -21.03 9.89 8.61
N GLY A 54 -20.45 9.63 7.41
CA GLY A 54 -20.66 8.40 6.66
C GLY A 54 -19.57 7.33 6.84
N ASP A 55 -18.56 7.59 7.68
CA ASP A 55 -17.41 6.68 7.87
C ASP A 55 -17.78 5.44 8.69
N ASP A 56 -17.09 4.33 8.39
CA ASP A 56 -16.96 3.23 9.35
C ASP A 56 -15.98 3.67 10.46
N LEU A 57 -16.53 3.97 11.63
CA LEU A 57 -15.76 4.52 12.75
C LEU A 57 -14.74 3.52 13.33
N THR A 58 -14.93 2.21 13.12
CA THR A 58 -13.96 1.17 13.52
C THR A 58 -12.74 1.23 12.65
N ILE A 59 -12.94 1.27 11.33
CA ILE A 59 -11.86 1.45 10.35
C ILE A 59 -11.19 2.81 10.55
N ARG A 60 -11.96 3.88 10.76
CA ARG A 60 -11.41 5.21 10.95
C ARG A 60 -10.48 5.29 12.16
N ARG A 61 -10.89 4.76 13.32
CA ARG A 61 -10.04 4.72 14.52
C ARG A 61 -8.73 3.96 14.25
N ALA A 62 -8.81 2.82 13.56
CA ALA A 62 -7.64 2.05 13.17
C ALA A 62 -6.71 2.84 12.23
N ALA A 63 -7.28 3.55 11.24
CA ALA A 63 -6.54 4.33 10.26
C ALA A 63 -5.85 5.56 10.88
N VAL A 64 -6.57 6.34 11.68
CA VAL A 64 -6.03 7.51 12.39
C VAL A 64 -4.94 7.10 13.36
N GLY A 65 -5.17 6.04 14.16
CA GLY A 65 -4.19 5.53 15.12
C GLY A 65 -2.91 5.02 14.43
N ALA A 66 -3.05 4.33 13.29
CA ALA A 66 -1.91 3.83 12.52
C ALA A 66 -1.14 4.93 11.79
N LEU A 67 -1.81 5.94 11.24
CA LEU A 67 -1.18 7.10 10.61
C LEU A 67 -0.37 7.91 11.63
N GLY A 68 -0.91 8.07 12.84
CA GLY A 68 -0.22 8.73 13.96
C GLY A 68 0.32 10.11 13.57
N GLY A 69 1.61 10.34 13.81
CA GLY A 69 2.28 11.61 13.51
C GLY A 69 2.85 11.74 12.09
N TYR A 70 2.55 10.82 11.19
CA TYR A 70 3.00 10.92 9.79
C TYR A 70 2.15 11.95 9.02
N ALA A 71 2.80 12.78 8.23
CA ALA A 71 2.12 13.58 7.22
C ALA A 71 1.73 12.66 6.05
N GLY A 72 0.42 12.53 5.81
CA GLY A 72 -0.07 11.63 4.80
C GLY A 72 -1.58 11.53 4.78
N SER A 73 -2.10 10.61 3.98
CA SER A 73 -3.52 10.27 3.90
C SER A 73 -3.70 8.76 3.88
N VAL A 74 -4.85 8.32 4.38
CA VAL A 74 -5.29 6.92 4.30
C VAL A 74 -6.68 6.89 3.67
N VAL A 75 -6.84 6.06 2.65
CA VAL A 75 -8.15 5.77 2.04
C VAL A 75 -8.44 4.29 2.19
N VAL A 76 -9.60 3.96 2.73
CA VAL A 76 -10.07 2.58 2.85
C VAL A 76 -11.39 2.44 2.13
N ALA A 77 -11.50 1.44 1.25
CA ALA A 77 -12.70 1.19 0.46
C ALA A 77 -13.06 -0.29 0.40
N ASP A 78 -14.33 -0.57 0.16
CA ASP A 78 -14.82 -1.90 -0.17
C ASP A 78 -14.58 -2.19 -1.66
N PRO A 79 -13.78 -3.20 -2.03
CA PRO A 79 -13.52 -3.53 -3.42
C PRO A 79 -14.74 -4.05 -4.18
N ALA A 80 -15.75 -4.57 -3.49
CA ALA A 80 -16.93 -5.16 -4.14
C ALA A 80 -17.94 -4.11 -4.62
N SER A 81 -17.82 -2.87 -4.11
CA SER A 81 -18.80 -1.83 -4.38
C SER A 81 -18.21 -0.47 -4.75
N GLY A 82 -16.93 -0.25 -4.46
CA GLY A 82 -16.30 1.08 -4.59
C GLY A 82 -16.68 2.05 -3.47
N ARG A 83 -17.41 1.61 -2.43
CA ARG A 83 -17.72 2.46 -1.28
C ARG A 83 -16.46 2.80 -0.51
N ILE A 84 -16.20 4.08 -0.33
CA ILE A 84 -15.18 4.56 0.62
C ILE A 84 -15.75 4.41 2.03
N LEU A 85 -15.04 3.64 2.86
CA LEU A 85 -15.41 3.34 4.24
C LEU A 85 -14.81 4.36 5.20
N THR A 86 -13.67 4.94 4.86
CA THR A 86 -13.07 6.09 5.55
C THR A 86 -12.01 6.76 4.68
N MET A 87 -11.84 8.05 4.87
CA MET A 87 -10.78 8.85 4.25
C MET A 87 -10.17 9.77 5.32
N VAL A 88 -8.94 9.49 5.73
CA VAL A 88 -8.19 10.29 6.71
C VAL A 88 -7.33 11.30 5.96
N ASN A 89 -7.38 12.56 6.38
CA ASN A 89 -6.79 13.72 5.71
C ASN A 89 -7.38 13.88 4.28
N GLN A 90 -8.67 14.11 4.24
CA GLN A 90 -9.45 14.28 3.01
C GLN A 90 -8.89 15.37 2.11
N LYS A 91 -8.44 16.49 2.71
CA LYS A 91 -7.81 17.58 1.98
C LYS A 91 -6.63 17.10 1.14
N LEU A 92 -5.80 16.19 1.67
CA LEU A 92 -4.64 15.66 0.96
C LEU A 92 -5.04 14.60 -0.06
N ALA A 93 -6.02 13.74 0.27
CA ALA A 93 -6.50 12.68 -0.61
C ALA A 93 -7.19 13.20 -1.87
N LEU A 94 -7.87 14.35 -1.76
CA LEU A 94 -8.68 14.95 -2.82
C LEU A 94 -7.90 15.94 -3.71
N GLN A 95 -6.64 16.27 -3.36
CA GLN A 95 -5.78 17.15 -4.17
C GLN A 95 -5.40 16.53 -5.51
N THR A 96 -4.90 17.37 -6.41
CA THR A 96 -4.17 16.93 -7.61
C THR A 96 -3.09 15.92 -7.22
N GLY A 97 -2.98 14.86 -8.00
CA GLY A 97 -2.18 13.70 -7.64
C GLY A 97 -0.69 13.96 -7.44
N PHE A 98 -0.01 12.92 -7.08
CA PHE A 98 1.43 12.86 -6.77
C PHE A 98 2.10 11.83 -7.65
N VAL A 99 3.43 11.89 -7.77
CA VAL A 99 4.17 10.87 -8.51
C VAL A 99 3.84 9.48 -7.95
N PRO A 100 3.35 8.53 -8.77
CA PRO A 100 2.95 7.20 -8.31
C PRO A 100 4.14 6.35 -7.83
N CYS A 101 5.35 6.74 -8.15
CA CYS A 101 6.56 5.95 -7.90
C CYS A 101 6.37 4.52 -8.46
N SER A 102 6.77 3.51 -7.70
CA SER A 102 6.70 2.11 -8.13
C SER A 102 5.29 1.47 -8.10
N THR A 103 4.24 2.19 -7.72
CA THR A 103 2.87 1.66 -7.81
C THR A 103 2.41 1.53 -9.25
N ILE A 104 2.95 2.37 -10.16
CA ILE A 104 2.70 2.29 -11.61
C ILE A 104 3.05 0.91 -12.22
N LYS A 105 3.89 0.14 -11.54
CA LYS A 105 4.30 -1.20 -11.99
C LYS A 105 3.13 -2.17 -12.05
N LEU A 106 2.04 -1.94 -11.32
CA LEU A 106 0.81 -2.71 -11.46
C LEU A 106 0.20 -2.53 -12.86
N VAL A 107 0.11 -1.29 -13.33
CA VAL A 107 -0.35 -0.96 -14.69
C VAL A 107 0.55 -1.63 -15.73
N THR A 108 1.86 -1.48 -15.58
CA THR A 108 2.85 -2.06 -16.50
C THR A 108 2.76 -3.58 -16.56
N SER A 109 2.54 -4.24 -15.41
CA SER A 109 2.38 -5.69 -15.34
C SER A 109 1.15 -6.17 -16.09
N LEU A 110 -0.01 -5.56 -15.79
CA LEU A 110 -1.28 -5.91 -16.43
C LEU A 110 -1.22 -5.66 -17.93
N ALA A 111 -0.65 -4.54 -18.37
CA ALA A 111 -0.44 -4.25 -19.78
C ALA A 111 0.45 -5.29 -20.48
N ALA A 112 1.60 -5.63 -19.90
CA ALA A 112 2.55 -6.57 -20.51
C ALA A 112 1.99 -8.00 -20.59
N LEU A 113 1.21 -8.44 -19.60
CA LEU A 113 0.51 -9.72 -19.62
C LEU A 113 -0.60 -9.73 -20.66
N THR A 114 -1.39 -8.67 -20.77
CA THR A 114 -2.51 -8.57 -21.72
C THR A 114 -2.02 -8.47 -23.16
N GLU A 115 -0.90 -7.79 -23.40
CA GLU A 115 -0.25 -7.73 -24.73
C GLU A 115 0.57 -9.01 -25.06
N ASN A 116 0.55 -10.04 -24.19
CA ASN A 116 1.32 -11.27 -24.33
C ASN A 116 2.84 -11.05 -24.53
N LEU A 117 3.38 -9.94 -24.04
CA LEU A 117 4.83 -9.68 -24.10
C LEU A 117 5.61 -10.57 -23.13
N VAL A 118 4.97 -10.98 -22.06
CA VAL A 118 5.47 -11.91 -21.05
C VAL A 118 4.31 -12.71 -20.46
N SER A 119 4.60 -13.90 -19.94
CA SER A 119 3.77 -14.60 -18.97
C SER A 119 4.28 -14.33 -17.55
N ARG A 120 3.56 -14.77 -16.54
CA ARG A 120 4.01 -14.68 -15.14
C ARG A 120 5.40 -15.30 -14.93
N ASP A 121 5.67 -16.41 -15.61
CA ASP A 121 6.88 -17.20 -15.43
C ASP A 121 8.03 -16.83 -16.39
N THR A 122 7.75 -15.98 -17.39
CA THR A 122 8.78 -15.47 -18.29
C THR A 122 9.86 -14.72 -17.52
N THR A 123 11.12 -15.19 -17.65
CA THR A 123 12.27 -14.54 -17.02
C THR A 123 12.87 -13.49 -17.94
N ILE A 124 13.21 -12.33 -17.36
CA ILE A 124 13.94 -11.26 -18.02
C ILE A 124 15.31 -11.13 -17.35
N HIS A 125 16.37 -11.12 -18.16
CA HIS A 125 17.73 -10.84 -17.69
C HIS A 125 17.86 -9.38 -17.26
N ILE A 126 18.19 -9.16 -15.99
CA ILE A 126 18.40 -7.84 -15.41
C ILE A 126 19.89 -7.46 -15.47
N SER A 127 20.75 -8.44 -15.26
CA SER A 127 22.19 -8.32 -15.38
C SER A 127 22.80 -9.65 -15.77
N ARG A 128 24.13 -9.72 -15.95
CA ARG A 128 24.86 -10.97 -16.31
C ARG A 128 24.48 -12.15 -15.40
N TYR A 129 24.17 -11.91 -14.13
CA TYR A 129 23.95 -12.97 -13.12
C TYR A 129 22.55 -12.92 -12.47
N LEU A 130 21.68 -12.05 -12.93
CA LEU A 130 20.37 -11.84 -12.31
C LEU A 130 19.26 -11.83 -13.33
N SER A 131 18.28 -12.71 -13.14
CA SER A 131 17.04 -12.73 -13.89
C SER A 131 15.86 -12.74 -12.92
N TYR A 132 14.78 -12.12 -13.31
CA TYR A 132 13.53 -12.14 -12.58
C TYR A 132 12.38 -12.52 -13.48
N ASN A 133 11.40 -13.24 -12.91
CA ASN A 133 10.05 -13.33 -13.46
C ASN A 133 9.16 -12.23 -12.88
N MET A 134 7.89 -12.16 -13.30
CA MET A 134 6.94 -11.13 -12.86
C MET A 134 6.76 -11.12 -11.34
N THR A 135 6.60 -12.29 -10.73
CA THR A 135 6.43 -12.43 -9.26
C THR A 135 7.61 -11.83 -8.49
N GLN A 136 8.82 -12.20 -8.87
CA GLN A 136 10.04 -11.70 -8.23
C GLN A 136 10.24 -10.20 -8.45
N ALA A 137 9.96 -9.73 -9.67
CA ALA A 137 10.12 -8.33 -10.05
C ALA A 137 9.13 -7.42 -9.32
N LEU A 138 7.86 -7.83 -9.17
CA LEU A 138 6.85 -7.10 -8.39
C LEU A 138 7.18 -7.09 -6.90
N ALA A 139 7.50 -8.27 -6.33
CA ALA A 139 7.82 -8.39 -4.91
C ALA A 139 9.01 -7.52 -4.48
N ARG A 140 10.06 -7.52 -5.29
CA ARG A 140 11.29 -6.74 -5.06
C ARG A 140 11.23 -5.34 -5.66
N SER A 141 10.15 -5.01 -6.36
CA SER A 141 9.95 -3.72 -7.04
C SER A 141 11.11 -3.34 -7.97
N ASN A 142 11.62 -4.31 -8.77
CA ASN A 142 12.81 -4.13 -9.58
C ASN A 142 12.59 -3.13 -10.71
N ASN A 143 13.34 -2.03 -10.74
CA ASN A 143 13.16 -0.96 -11.71
C ASN A 143 13.58 -1.37 -13.13
N GLN A 144 14.67 -2.12 -13.26
CA GLN A 144 15.20 -2.52 -14.56
C GLN A 144 14.23 -3.44 -15.31
N TYR A 145 13.58 -4.38 -14.59
CA TYR A 145 12.55 -5.25 -15.16
C TYR A 145 11.42 -4.43 -15.78
N PHE A 146 10.87 -3.48 -15.03
CA PHE A 146 9.76 -2.65 -15.49
C PHE A 146 10.16 -1.60 -16.53
N ASN A 147 11.41 -1.14 -16.51
CA ASN A 147 11.96 -0.30 -17.56
C ASN A 147 12.00 -1.08 -18.90
N ILE A 148 12.47 -2.31 -18.88
CA ILE A 148 12.50 -3.20 -20.07
C ILE A 148 11.09 -3.44 -20.59
N LEU A 149 10.14 -3.78 -19.72
CA LEU A 149 8.75 -3.99 -20.12
C LEU A 149 8.14 -2.74 -20.74
N GLY A 150 8.30 -1.58 -20.10
CA GLY A 150 7.78 -0.31 -20.61
C GLY A 150 8.36 0.07 -21.96
N THR A 151 9.66 -0.15 -22.16
CA THR A 151 10.31 0.09 -23.45
C THR A 151 9.74 -0.83 -24.54
N ARG A 152 9.45 -2.11 -24.21
CA ARG A 152 8.84 -3.07 -25.14
C ARG A 152 7.37 -2.77 -25.44
N LEU A 153 6.62 -2.28 -24.44
CA LEU A 153 5.23 -1.84 -24.61
C LEU A 153 5.12 -0.63 -25.53
N GLY A 154 6.01 0.34 -25.34
CA GLY A 154 5.90 1.65 -25.98
C GLY A 154 4.87 2.54 -25.30
N PHE A 155 4.93 3.85 -25.61
CA PHE A 155 4.11 4.86 -24.95
C PHE A 155 2.61 4.63 -25.14
N ASP A 156 2.16 4.41 -26.37
CA ASP A 156 0.74 4.34 -26.70
C ASP A 156 0.02 3.21 -25.93
N ARG A 157 0.67 2.03 -25.80
CA ARG A 157 0.09 0.95 -25.00
C ARG A 157 0.07 1.28 -23.51
N VAL A 158 1.17 1.80 -22.98
CA VAL A 158 1.22 2.18 -21.55
C VAL A 158 0.17 3.23 -21.23
N HIS A 159 0.02 4.25 -22.08
CA HIS A 159 -0.99 5.30 -21.94
C HIS A 159 -2.41 4.71 -21.98
N ARG A 160 -2.72 3.90 -23.00
CA ARG A 160 -4.02 3.24 -23.14
C ARG A 160 -4.40 2.40 -21.90
N TYR A 161 -3.46 1.57 -21.42
CA TYR A 161 -3.72 0.75 -20.24
C TYR A 161 -3.84 1.59 -18.96
N ALA A 162 -3.04 2.62 -18.79
CA ALA A 162 -3.16 3.53 -17.64
C ALA A 162 -4.54 4.21 -17.64
N GLN A 163 -4.99 4.72 -18.79
CA GLN A 163 -6.32 5.33 -18.95
C GLN A 163 -7.45 4.33 -18.69
N MET A 164 -7.37 3.11 -19.26
CA MET A 164 -8.35 2.05 -19.03
C MET A 164 -8.45 1.69 -17.53
N LEU A 165 -7.34 1.73 -16.82
CA LEU A 165 -7.23 1.44 -15.38
C LEU A 165 -7.58 2.64 -14.48
N GLY A 166 -8.02 3.77 -15.08
CA GLY A 166 -8.60 4.91 -14.34
C GLY A 166 -7.63 6.04 -14.02
N PHE A 167 -6.44 6.08 -14.63
CA PHE A 167 -5.49 7.17 -14.44
C PHE A 167 -5.86 8.39 -15.29
N GLY A 168 -5.62 9.58 -14.73
CA GLY A 168 -5.89 10.85 -15.41
C GLY A 168 -7.36 11.27 -15.41
N GLU A 169 -8.21 10.58 -14.65
CA GLU A 169 -9.64 10.88 -14.51
C GLU A 169 -10.08 10.81 -13.04
N LYS A 170 -11.18 11.47 -12.70
CA LYS A 170 -11.75 11.30 -11.35
C LYS A 170 -12.11 9.84 -11.10
N ALA A 171 -11.62 9.30 -10.00
CA ALA A 171 -11.94 7.95 -9.56
C ALA A 171 -13.34 7.87 -8.96
N GLY A 172 -13.77 8.96 -8.32
CA GLY A 172 -15.03 9.06 -7.64
C GLY A 172 -16.19 9.51 -8.53
N GLN A 173 -17.40 9.23 -8.08
CA GLN A 173 -18.61 9.83 -8.57
C GLN A 173 -19.12 10.80 -7.51
N ASP A 174 -19.28 12.07 -7.90
CA ASP A 174 -19.85 13.14 -7.07
C ASP A 174 -19.11 13.34 -5.72
N ILE A 175 -17.80 13.06 -5.70
CA ILE A 175 -16.95 13.37 -4.53
C ILE A 175 -16.54 14.85 -4.63
N GLU A 176 -17.10 15.66 -3.74
CA GLU A 176 -16.83 17.09 -3.69
C GLU A 176 -15.33 17.36 -3.43
N GLY A 177 -14.76 18.25 -4.22
CA GLY A 177 -13.35 18.65 -4.09
C GLY A 177 -12.34 17.68 -4.73
N GLU A 178 -12.79 16.51 -5.23
CA GLU A 178 -11.89 15.59 -5.91
C GLU A 178 -11.26 16.20 -7.16
N GLN A 179 -9.93 16.12 -7.24
CA GLN A 179 -9.16 16.45 -8.43
C GLN A 179 -8.66 15.15 -9.09
N PRO A 180 -8.65 15.06 -10.42
CA PRO A 180 -8.03 13.92 -11.10
C PRO A 180 -6.51 13.99 -10.98
N GLY A 181 -5.84 12.87 -11.20
CA GLY A 181 -4.43 12.84 -11.52
C GLY A 181 -4.14 13.38 -12.93
N VAL A 182 -2.89 13.23 -13.36
CA VAL A 182 -2.46 13.64 -14.70
C VAL A 182 -1.81 12.45 -15.40
N LEU A 183 -2.29 12.12 -16.59
CA LEU A 183 -1.67 11.18 -17.49
C LEU A 183 -1.09 11.99 -18.67
N PRO A 184 0.23 11.88 -18.99
CA PRO A 184 0.83 12.69 -20.04
C PRO A 184 0.34 12.24 -21.42
N GLU A 185 0.08 13.18 -22.34
CA GLU A 185 -0.36 12.93 -23.71
C GLU A 185 0.79 12.46 -24.64
N THR A 186 2.03 12.66 -24.22
CA THR A 186 3.23 12.25 -24.96
C THR A 186 4.24 11.61 -24.02
N ALA A 187 5.14 10.81 -24.60
CA ALA A 187 6.19 10.15 -23.84
C ALA A 187 7.04 11.19 -23.06
N PRO A 188 7.27 10.97 -21.76
CA PRO A 188 8.08 11.89 -20.98
C PRO A 188 9.54 11.96 -21.49
N PRO A 189 10.24 13.10 -21.32
CA PRO A 189 11.59 13.30 -21.87
C PRO A 189 12.61 12.22 -21.45
N ASN A 190 12.43 11.63 -20.27
CA ASN A 190 13.30 10.55 -19.76
C ASN A 190 12.85 9.14 -20.18
N GLY A 191 11.87 9.06 -21.10
CA GLY A 191 11.44 7.85 -21.77
C GLY A 191 10.42 6.99 -21.05
N VAL A 192 9.78 6.11 -21.82
CA VAL A 192 8.70 5.21 -21.36
C VAL A 192 9.18 4.26 -20.26
N GLY A 193 10.43 3.81 -20.30
CA GLY A 193 10.99 2.97 -19.26
C GLY A 193 11.00 3.63 -17.87
N MET A 194 11.24 4.95 -17.79
CA MET A 194 11.13 5.71 -16.56
C MET A 194 9.67 5.94 -16.15
N MET A 195 8.79 6.14 -17.12
CA MET A 195 7.35 6.23 -16.88
C MET A 195 6.81 4.95 -16.22
N THR A 196 7.19 3.78 -16.70
CA THR A 196 6.69 2.47 -16.24
C THR A 196 7.37 1.94 -14.99
N SER A 197 8.57 2.41 -14.65
CA SER A 197 9.30 1.97 -13.46
C SER A 197 9.18 2.91 -12.26
N PHE A 198 9.02 4.22 -12.50
CA PHE A 198 8.99 5.28 -11.49
C PHE A 198 7.74 6.17 -11.55
N GLY A 199 6.94 6.07 -12.61
CA GLY A 199 5.79 6.95 -12.83
C GLY A 199 6.17 8.35 -13.32
N SER A 200 7.31 8.46 -14.02
CA SER A 200 7.75 9.75 -14.54
C SER A 200 6.73 10.35 -15.51
N GLY A 201 6.38 11.61 -15.32
CA GLY A 201 5.36 12.31 -16.10
C GLY A 201 3.92 12.04 -15.65
N ILE A 202 3.70 11.07 -14.75
CA ILE A 202 2.37 10.75 -14.22
C ILE A 202 2.17 11.42 -12.86
N SER A 203 0.98 11.95 -12.64
CA SER A 203 0.47 12.33 -11.32
C SER A 203 -0.74 11.46 -11.00
N MET A 204 -0.74 10.78 -9.86
CA MET A 204 -1.77 9.84 -9.43
C MET A 204 -2.33 10.26 -8.07
N THR A 205 -3.64 10.20 -7.90
CA THR A 205 -4.29 10.48 -6.61
C THR A 205 -4.39 9.22 -5.73
N PRO A 206 -4.56 9.37 -4.41
CA PRO A 206 -4.89 8.23 -3.56
C PRO A 206 -6.18 7.51 -3.99
N LEU A 207 -7.15 8.25 -4.54
CA LEU A 207 -8.41 7.68 -5.00
C LEU A 207 -8.21 6.84 -6.27
N GLU A 208 -7.43 7.32 -7.25
CA GLU A 208 -7.10 6.53 -8.46
C GLU A 208 -6.41 5.21 -8.10
N LEU A 209 -5.45 5.23 -7.15
CA LEU A 209 -4.81 3.99 -6.68
C LEU A 209 -5.81 3.08 -5.95
N THR A 210 -6.74 3.65 -5.17
CA THR A 210 -7.78 2.89 -4.48
C THR A 210 -8.71 2.20 -5.48
N ALA A 211 -9.15 2.90 -6.52
CA ALA A 211 -10.00 2.35 -7.57
C ALA A 211 -9.30 1.22 -8.35
N LEU A 212 -8.02 1.42 -8.74
CA LEU A 212 -7.21 0.39 -9.39
C LEU A 212 -7.09 -0.88 -8.53
N LEU A 213 -6.77 -0.72 -7.24
CA LEU A 213 -6.64 -1.86 -6.33
C LEU A 213 -7.98 -2.53 -6.06
N GLY A 214 -9.06 -1.77 -5.99
CA GLY A 214 -10.42 -2.30 -5.94
C GLY A 214 -10.73 -3.20 -7.13
N ALA A 215 -10.40 -2.74 -8.33
CA ALA A 215 -10.58 -3.53 -9.56
C ALA A 215 -9.71 -4.79 -9.59
N ILE A 216 -8.47 -4.73 -9.07
CA ILE A 216 -7.62 -5.93 -8.94
C ILE A 216 -8.20 -6.90 -7.89
N ALA A 217 -8.66 -6.39 -6.75
CA ALA A 217 -9.19 -7.20 -5.65
C ALA A 217 -10.51 -7.91 -6.00
N ASN A 218 -11.35 -7.31 -6.85
CA ASN A 218 -12.65 -7.85 -7.25
C ASN A 218 -12.63 -8.66 -8.54
N GLY A 219 -11.47 -8.82 -9.20
CA GLY A 219 -11.32 -9.62 -10.41
C GLY A 219 -11.56 -8.88 -11.71
N GLY A 220 -11.55 -7.53 -11.73
CA GLY A 220 -11.51 -6.77 -12.98
C GLY A 220 -12.68 -5.81 -13.22
N THR A 221 -13.47 -5.47 -12.20
CA THR A 221 -14.50 -4.44 -12.32
C THR A 221 -14.01 -3.13 -11.70
N LEU A 222 -13.85 -2.10 -12.52
CA LEU A 222 -13.56 -0.76 -12.02
C LEU A 222 -14.88 -0.09 -11.61
N TYR A 223 -15.04 0.14 -10.31
CA TYR A 223 -16.16 0.90 -9.79
C TYR A 223 -15.84 2.38 -9.70
N TYR A 224 -16.83 3.24 -9.81
CA TYR A 224 -16.72 4.58 -9.28
C TYR A 224 -16.56 4.49 -7.76
N LEU A 225 -15.57 5.21 -7.22
CA LEU A 225 -15.54 5.39 -5.78
C LEU A 225 -16.68 6.31 -5.38
N GLN A 226 -17.36 5.97 -4.30
CA GLN A 226 -18.45 6.77 -3.74
C GLN A 226 -18.19 6.97 -2.25
N TYR A 227 -18.33 8.20 -1.78
CA TYR A 227 -18.09 8.54 -0.40
C TYR A 227 -19.37 9.04 0.25
N PRO A 228 -20.16 8.17 0.88
CA PRO A 228 -21.32 8.56 1.68
C PRO A 228 -20.93 9.61 2.72
N ARG A 229 -21.70 10.69 2.82
CA ARG A 229 -21.42 11.82 3.70
C ARG A 229 -22.33 11.86 4.91
N THR A 230 -23.35 11.00 4.95
CA THR A 230 -24.33 10.86 6.02
C THR A 230 -24.67 9.40 6.24
N GLN A 231 -25.30 9.06 7.35
CA GLN A 231 -25.80 7.70 7.58
C GLN A 231 -26.94 7.34 6.60
N GLU A 232 -27.73 8.30 6.18
CA GLU A 232 -28.76 8.12 5.16
C GLU A 232 -28.15 7.69 3.81
N ASP A 233 -27.04 8.36 3.39
CA ASP A 233 -26.29 7.94 2.19
C ASP A 233 -25.73 6.52 2.32
N VAL A 234 -25.36 6.12 3.52
CA VAL A 234 -24.87 4.75 3.81
C VAL A 234 -25.97 3.72 3.66
N GLU A 235 -27.17 4.00 4.20
CA GLU A 235 -28.33 3.10 4.14
C GLU A 235 -28.87 2.94 2.71
N HIS A 236 -28.80 3.99 1.89
CA HIS A 236 -29.28 4.00 0.50
C HIS A 236 -28.14 3.77 -0.52
N PHE A 237 -26.97 3.33 -0.07
CA PHE A 237 -25.82 3.14 -0.93
C PHE A 237 -26.08 2.12 -2.04
N THR A 238 -25.73 2.49 -3.27
CA THR A 238 -25.78 1.61 -4.43
C THR A 238 -24.47 1.67 -5.20
N ALA A 239 -23.82 0.53 -5.40
CA ALA A 239 -22.59 0.42 -6.15
C ALA A 239 -22.77 0.85 -7.61
N LYS A 240 -21.83 1.62 -8.16
CA LYS A 240 -21.85 2.08 -9.55
C LYS A 240 -20.62 1.62 -10.28
N VAL A 241 -20.82 0.76 -11.27
CA VAL A 241 -19.74 0.29 -12.15
C VAL A 241 -19.32 1.42 -13.09
N LYS A 242 -18.01 1.70 -13.14
CA LYS A 242 -17.43 2.63 -14.10
C LYS A 242 -17.18 1.92 -15.44
N ARG A 243 -16.52 0.76 -15.39
CA ARG A 243 -16.31 -0.13 -16.53
C ARG A 243 -15.76 -1.49 -16.11
N PRO A 244 -16.01 -2.58 -16.85
CA PRO A 244 -15.19 -3.78 -16.76
C PRO A 244 -13.80 -3.51 -17.36
N LEU A 245 -12.77 -4.21 -16.87
CA LEU A 245 -11.42 -4.09 -17.39
C LEU A 245 -11.17 -5.15 -18.46
N GLU A 246 -10.74 -4.70 -19.64
CA GLU A 246 -10.36 -5.59 -20.75
C GLU A 246 -8.90 -6.05 -20.58
N LEU A 247 -8.71 -7.07 -19.77
CA LEU A 247 -7.41 -7.65 -19.43
C LEU A 247 -7.33 -9.10 -19.89
N ALA A 248 -6.11 -9.63 -19.99
CA ALA A 248 -5.90 -11.07 -20.18
C ALA A 248 -6.64 -11.86 -19.09
N THR A 249 -7.23 -12.99 -19.45
CA THR A 249 -8.09 -13.83 -18.59
C THR A 249 -7.49 -14.07 -17.20
N ASN A 250 -6.18 -14.32 -17.12
CA ASN A 250 -5.47 -14.55 -15.86
C ASN A 250 -4.61 -13.37 -15.42
N GLY A 251 -4.67 -12.22 -16.09
CA GLY A 251 -3.73 -11.12 -15.87
C GLY A 251 -3.71 -10.64 -14.43
N ILE A 252 -4.87 -10.54 -13.79
CA ILE A 252 -5.00 -10.17 -12.36
C ILE A 252 -4.41 -11.26 -11.47
N GLU A 253 -4.76 -12.52 -11.70
CA GLU A 253 -4.27 -13.64 -10.89
C GLU A 253 -2.76 -13.83 -11.03
N ASP A 254 -2.19 -13.50 -12.20
CA ASP A 254 -0.77 -13.60 -12.46
C ASP A 254 0.09 -12.55 -11.73
N ILE A 255 -0.48 -11.39 -11.37
CA ILE A 255 0.24 -10.37 -10.59
C ILE A 255 0.12 -10.57 -9.07
N LYS A 256 -0.95 -11.23 -8.57
CA LYS A 256 -1.20 -11.43 -7.14
C LYS A 256 -0.05 -12.11 -6.39
N PRO A 257 0.62 -13.17 -6.92
CA PRO A 257 1.79 -13.76 -6.24
C PRO A 257 2.93 -12.76 -5.99
N GLY A 258 3.15 -11.83 -6.91
CA GLY A 258 4.13 -10.75 -6.75
C GLY A 258 3.72 -9.72 -5.71
N MET A 259 2.42 -9.40 -5.64
CA MET A 259 1.87 -8.49 -4.63
C MET A 259 1.91 -9.13 -3.22
N ARG A 260 1.59 -10.43 -3.09
CA ARG A 260 1.77 -11.19 -1.84
C ARG A 260 3.23 -11.25 -1.46
N GLY A 261 4.12 -11.62 -2.39
CA GLY A 261 5.56 -11.68 -2.20
C GLY A 261 6.18 -10.35 -1.75
N ALA A 262 5.57 -9.20 -2.10
CA ALA A 262 6.02 -7.90 -1.60
C ALA A 262 5.89 -7.81 -0.07
N VAL A 263 4.85 -8.38 0.51
CA VAL A 263 4.60 -8.42 1.97
C VAL A 263 5.42 -9.54 2.64
N ASP A 264 5.47 -10.71 2.03
CA ASP A 264 6.15 -11.89 2.58
C ASP A 264 7.67 -11.68 2.66
N PHE A 265 8.34 -11.45 1.53
CA PHE A 265 9.81 -11.34 1.45
C PHE A 265 10.34 -10.08 0.77
N GLY A 266 9.44 -9.23 0.26
CA GLY A 266 9.78 -8.10 -0.58
C GLY A 266 9.83 -6.75 0.13
N THR A 267 9.40 -5.71 -0.59
CA THR A 267 9.52 -4.31 -0.18
C THR A 267 8.49 -3.89 0.88
N ALA A 268 7.42 -4.65 1.06
CA ALA A 268 6.34 -4.35 1.99
C ALA A 268 6.36 -5.18 3.29
N ARG A 269 7.48 -5.83 3.64
CA ARG A 269 7.60 -6.68 4.85
C ARG A 269 7.18 -5.99 6.15
N ARG A 270 7.21 -4.66 6.21
CA ARG A 270 6.73 -3.90 7.37
C ARG A 270 5.21 -3.97 7.57
N ALA A 271 4.45 -4.37 6.54
CA ALA A 271 3.02 -4.64 6.70
C ALA A 271 2.76 -5.80 7.67
N GLY A 272 3.70 -6.74 7.76
CA GLY A 272 3.60 -7.96 8.57
C GLY A 272 2.88 -9.05 7.76
N TYR A 273 3.62 -10.13 7.46
CA TYR A 273 3.05 -11.29 6.82
C TYR A 273 2.29 -12.14 7.84
N ASP A 274 1.05 -12.48 7.50
CA ASP A 274 0.22 -13.46 8.21
C ASP A 274 -0.34 -14.44 7.17
N ALA A 275 -0.11 -15.73 7.37
CA ALA A 275 -0.55 -16.76 6.46
C ALA A 275 -2.07 -16.98 6.51
N THR A 276 -2.71 -16.65 7.63
CA THR A 276 -4.16 -16.80 7.84
C THR A 276 -4.95 -15.59 7.34
N GLU A 277 -4.32 -14.42 7.36
CA GLU A 277 -4.90 -13.16 6.89
C GLU A 277 -3.92 -12.45 5.90
N PRO A 278 -3.66 -13.04 4.72
CA PRO A 278 -2.68 -12.51 3.79
C PRO A 278 -3.12 -11.17 3.22
N ILE A 279 -2.17 -10.23 3.23
CA ILE A 279 -2.29 -8.93 2.60
C ILE A 279 -1.48 -8.95 1.30
N LEU A 280 -2.06 -8.47 0.23
CA LEU A 280 -1.41 -8.28 -1.07
C LEU A 280 -1.20 -6.79 -1.29
N GLY A 281 -0.06 -6.38 -1.84
CA GLY A 281 0.12 -4.95 -2.07
C GLY A 281 1.36 -4.58 -2.85
N LYS A 282 1.47 -3.27 -3.12
CA LYS A 282 2.59 -2.68 -3.84
C LYS A 282 3.06 -1.41 -3.18
N THR A 283 4.37 -1.33 -2.91
CA THR A 283 5.02 -0.12 -2.41
C THR A 283 5.42 0.82 -3.54
N GLY A 284 5.41 2.11 -3.23
CA GLY A 284 6.05 3.16 -4.01
C GLY A 284 6.98 3.99 -3.12
N THR A 285 8.17 4.30 -3.61
CA THR A 285 9.12 5.20 -2.94
C THR A 285 9.82 6.05 -3.98
N CYS A 286 9.71 7.35 -3.85
CA CYS A 286 10.43 8.31 -4.68
C CYS A 286 10.58 9.66 -3.97
N THR A 287 11.12 10.64 -4.69
CA THR A 287 11.09 12.05 -4.30
C THR A 287 10.15 12.75 -5.26
N ASP A 288 9.25 13.54 -4.73
CA ASP A 288 8.42 14.41 -5.54
C ASP A 288 9.28 15.50 -6.17
N PHE A 289 9.18 15.64 -7.49
CA PHE A 289 9.99 16.59 -8.22
C PHE A 289 9.56 18.05 -8.01
N GLN A 290 8.31 18.28 -7.63
CA GLN A 290 7.77 19.62 -7.43
C GLN A 290 8.09 20.17 -6.04
N SER A 291 7.94 19.35 -5.01
CA SER A 291 8.11 19.77 -3.61
C SER A 291 9.41 19.31 -2.97
N ALA A 292 10.22 18.50 -3.67
CA ALA A 292 11.40 17.80 -3.13
C ALA A 292 11.12 16.91 -1.91
N ASN A 293 9.85 16.68 -1.57
CA ASN A 293 9.44 15.79 -0.48
C ASN A 293 9.67 14.33 -0.83
N LYS A 294 9.97 13.52 0.18
CA LYS A 294 9.94 12.08 0.06
C LYS A 294 8.50 11.60 0.03
N MET A 295 8.23 10.65 -0.86
CA MET A 295 6.92 10.01 -1.02
C MET A 295 7.04 8.55 -0.65
N GLY A 296 6.07 8.08 0.13
CA GLY A 296 5.90 6.69 0.48
C GLY A 296 4.48 6.23 0.19
N TRP A 297 4.31 5.31 -0.75
CA TRP A 297 3.03 4.73 -1.10
C TRP A 297 2.98 3.27 -0.66
N PHE A 298 1.84 2.85 -0.18
CA PHE A 298 1.48 1.45 -0.14
C PHE A 298 0.00 1.29 -0.42
N GLY A 299 -0.30 0.62 -1.51
CA GLY A 299 -1.64 0.21 -1.83
C GLY A 299 -1.78 -1.30 -1.64
N SER A 300 -2.85 -1.74 -0.96
CA SER A 300 -3.03 -3.13 -0.55
C SER A 300 -4.50 -3.54 -0.47
N PHE A 301 -4.73 -4.84 -0.42
CA PHE A 301 -6.03 -5.44 -0.12
C PHE A 301 -5.84 -6.79 0.56
N ASN A 302 -6.87 -7.27 1.28
CA ASN A 302 -6.97 -8.64 1.80
C ASN A 302 -7.91 -9.46 0.92
N GLU A 303 -7.68 -10.77 0.87
CA GLU A 303 -8.52 -11.72 0.10
C GLU A 303 -9.37 -12.63 1.01
N VAL A 304 -9.05 -12.68 2.29
CA VAL A 304 -9.65 -13.60 3.27
C VAL A 304 -10.47 -12.80 4.27
N GLY A 305 -11.52 -13.40 4.78
CA GLY A 305 -12.44 -12.82 5.76
C GLY A 305 -13.77 -12.39 5.17
N ALA A 306 -14.74 -12.12 6.04
CA ALA A 306 -16.09 -11.69 5.67
C ALA A 306 -16.08 -10.29 5.02
N HIS A 307 -15.14 -9.44 5.43
CA HIS A 307 -14.99 -8.09 4.89
C HIS A 307 -13.66 -7.98 4.16
N ARG A 308 -13.73 -7.65 2.87
CA ARG A 308 -12.55 -7.33 2.08
C ARG A 308 -12.35 -5.82 2.04
N LEU A 309 -11.12 -5.40 2.20
CA LEU A 309 -10.75 -3.99 2.22
C LEU A 309 -9.63 -3.71 1.23
N VAL A 310 -9.73 -2.59 0.54
CA VAL A 310 -8.61 -1.91 -0.07
C VAL A 310 -8.12 -0.86 0.92
N VAL A 311 -6.82 -0.85 1.20
CA VAL A 311 -6.16 0.14 2.06
C VAL A 311 -5.04 0.81 1.28
N VAL A 312 -5.18 2.10 1.04
CA VAL A 312 -4.15 2.94 0.42
C VAL A 312 -3.60 3.92 1.43
N VAL A 313 -2.30 3.87 1.62
CA VAL A 313 -1.55 4.81 2.46
C VAL A 313 -0.60 5.61 1.59
N MET A 314 -0.71 6.93 1.63
CA MET A 314 0.20 7.86 1.00
C MET A 314 0.83 8.74 2.10
N LEU A 315 2.16 8.70 2.18
CA LEU A 315 2.94 9.51 3.12
C LEU A 315 3.81 10.50 2.34
N THR A 316 3.93 11.69 2.86
CA THR A 316 4.79 12.74 2.30
C THR A 316 5.61 13.42 3.40
N GLY A 317 6.76 13.99 3.05
CA GLY A 317 7.57 14.72 4.03
C GLY A 317 9.06 14.52 3.87
N GLY A 318 9.77 14.63 5.02
CA GLY A 318 11.22 14.62 5.09
C GLY A 318 11.87 13.22 5.11
N ARG A 319 13.04 13.16 5.72
CA ARG A 319 13.82 11.91 5.84
C ARG A 319 13.01 10.84 6.60
N GLY A 320 13.10 9.61 6.12
CA GLY A 320 12.44 8.45 6.73
C GLY A 320 11.11 8.06 6.09
N ILE A 321 10.50 8.92 5.26
CA ILE A 321 9.30 8.57 4.48
C ILE A 321 9.68 7.64 3.32
N SER A 322 8.94 6.55 3.19
CA SER A 322 9.15 5.53 2.15
C SER A 322 7.97 4.55 2.06
N GLY A 323 7.89 3.81 0.97
CA GLY A 323 6.90 2.76 0.78
C GLY A 323 6.88 1.69 1.88
N PRO A 324 8.04 1.18 2.35
CA PRO A 324 8.07 0.29 3.52
C PRO A 324 7.47 0.90 4.80
N VAL A 325 7.58 2.22 5.00
CA VAL A 325 6.93 2.90 6.14
C VAL A 325 5.42 2.96 5.93
N ALA A 326 4.95 3.33 4.74
CA ALA A 326 3.54 3.29 4.39
C ALA A 326 2.94 1.87 4.53
N ALA A 327 3.70 0.83 4.15
CA ALA A 327 3.32 -0.56 4.36
C ALA A 327 3.16 -0.90 5.86
N GLY A 328 4.02 -0.36 6.72
CA GLY A 328 3.90 -0.51 8.17
C GLY A 328 2.63 0.10 8.73
N VAL A 329 2.23 1.28 8.23
CA VAL A 329 0.96 1.94 8.60
C VAL A 329 -0.24 1.07 8.17
N ALA A 330 -0.29 0.62 6.92
CA ALA A 330 -1.37 -0.25 6.45
C ALA A 330 -1.44 -1.56 7.25
N GLY A 331 -0.30 -2.20 7.50
CA GLY A 331 -0.24 -3.41 8.32
C GLY A 331 -0.73 -3.20 9.76
N ALA A 332 -0.51 -2.01 10.33
CA ALA A 332 -1.05 -1.67 11.64
C ALA A 332 -2.59 -1.54 11.60
N ILE A 333 -3.15 -1.00 10.49
CA ILE A 333 -4.61 -0.94 10.28
C ILE A 333 -5.18 -2.37 10.26
N TYR A 334 -4.64 -3.26 9.40
CA TYR A 334 -5.13 -4.64 9.30
C TYR A 334 -5.05 -5.38 10.63
N ARG A 335 -3.90 -5.32 11.33
CA ARG A 335 -3.75 -5.97 12.65
C ARG A 335 -4.71 -5.42 13.71
N ASN A 336 -4.98 -4.11 13.70
CA ASN A 336 -5.92 -3.51 14.63
C ASN A 336 -7.35 -4.00 14.37
N LEU A 337 -7.74 -4.09 13.10
CA LEU A 337 -9.04 -4.60 12.70
C LEU A 337 -9.17 -6.11 12.98
N SER A 338 -8.12 -6.90 12.71
CA SER A 338 -8.08 -8.33 13.04
C SER A 338 -8.24 -8.57 14.54
N ALA A 339 -7.53 -7.80 15.38
CA ALA A 339 -7.65 -7.88 16.83
C ALA A 339 -9.06 -7.55 17.34
N GLN A 340 -9.83 -6.76 16.59
CA GLN A 340 -11.24 -6.46 16.84
C GLN A 340 -12.20 -7.44 16.18
N ARG A 341 -11.71 -8.52 15.57
CA ARG A 341 -12.49 -9.53 14.84
C ARG A 341 -13.27 -8.98 13.64
N TYR A 342 -12.83 -7.86 13.08
CA TYR A 342 -13.52 -7.19 11.95
C TYR A 342 -13.68 -8.09 10.72
N PHE A 343 -12.72 -8.99 10.48
CA PHE A 343 -12.72 -9.91 9.32
C PHE A 343 -13.47 -11.22 9.58
N VAL A 344 -13.97 -11.44 10.78
CA VAL A 344 -14.76 -12.64 11.11
C VAL A 344 -16.22 -12.33 10.78
N ALA A 345 -16.90 -13.26 10.10
CA ALA A 345 -18.34 -13.13 9.86
C ALA A 345 -19.08 -13.08 11.20
N ASP A 346 -20.06 -12.19 11.31
CA ASP A 346 -20.99 -12.24 12.44
C ASP A 346 -21.60 -13.64 12.50
N GLU A 347 -21.51 -14.31 13.64
CA GLU A 347 -22.24 -15.56 13.85
C GLU A 347 -23.72 -15.24 13.67
N ALA A 348 -24.34 -15.85 12.64
CA ALA A 348 -25.78 -15.74 12.47
C ALA A 348 -26.46 -16.07 13.83
N PRO A 349 -27.39 -15.23 14.32
CA PRO A 349 -28.02 -15.48 15.61
C PRO A 349 -28.54 -16.90 15.58
N ALA A 350 -28.11 -17.72 16.57
CA ALA A 350 -28.49 -19.13 16.66
C ALA A 350 -30.01 -19.24 16.52
N VAL A 351 -30.46 -19.82 15.42
CA VAL A 351 -31.89 -20.12 15.22
C VAL A 351 -32.27 -21.03 16.39
N LYS A 352 -32.97 -20.48 17.37
CA LYS A 352 -33.53 -21.30 18.48
C LYS A 352 -34.31 -22.42 17.84
N LYS A 353 -33.81 -23.64 17.96
CA LYS A 353 -34.54 -24.82 17.51
C LYS A 353 -35.90 -24.83 18.22
N LYS A 354 -36.95 -25.14 17.47
CA LYS A 354 -38.35 -25.17 17.93
C LYS A 354 -38.57 -26.12 19.17
N SER A 355 -37.54 -26.87 19.55
CA SER A 355 -37.49 -27.76 20.72
C SER A 355 -37.21 -27.04 22.05
N ASP A 356 -36.80 -25.75 22.03
CA ASP A 356 -36.47 -25.04 23.26
C ASP A 356 -37.60 -24.09 23.74
N LEU A 357 -38.81 -24.23 23.15
CA LEU A 357 -40.00 -23.56 23.66
C LEU A 357 -40.60 -24.42 24.78
N PRO A 358 -40.88 -23.86 25.99
CA PRO A 358 -41.54 -24.60 27.02
C PRO A 358 -42.91 -25.05 26.53
N GLU A 359 -43.21 -26.34 26.67
CA GLU A 359 -44.57 -26.90 26.41
C GLU A 359 -45.58 -26.11 27.25
N ILE A 360 -46.49 -25.41 26.55
CA ILE A 360 -47.65 -24.80 27.21
C ILE A 360 -48.57 -25.95 27.55
N ILE A 361 -48.57 -26.40 28.80
CA ILE A 361 -49.52 -27.35 29.33
C ILE A 361 -50.90 -26.68 29.26
N SER A 362 -51.70 -27.09 28.26
CA SER A 362 -53.10 -26.72 28.14
C SER A 362 -53.93 -27.50 29.19
N THR A 363 -54.23 -26.89 30.32
CA THR A 363 -55.23 -27.37 31.24
C THR A 363 -56.58 -26.91 30.76
N SER A 364 -57.29 -27.79 30.00
CA SER A 364 -58.71 -27.60 29.72
C SER A 364 -59.56 -27.98 30.98
N PRO A 365 -60.42 -27.14 31.45
CA PRO A 365 -61.39 -27.55 32.47
C PRO A 365 -62.49 -28.40 31.84
N CYS A 366 -62.67 -29.57 32.40
CA CYS A 366 -63.75 -30.55 32.07
C CYS A 366 -65.09 -29.94 32.48
N CYS A 367 -65.98 -29.71 31.51
CA CYS A 367 -67.39 -29.38 31.76
C CYS A 367 -68.17 -30.65 32.07
N THR A 368 -68.54 -30.84 33.31
CA THR A 368 -69.58 -31.86 33.73
C THR A 368 -70.95 -31.33 33.38
N THR A 369 -71.63 -31.99 32.47
CA THR A 369 -73.08 -31.86 32.20
C THR A 369 -73.85 -32.61 33.22
N GLY A 370 -74.58 -31.93 34.10
CA GLY A 370 -75.66 -32.48 34.86
C GLY A 370 -77.00 -32.19 34.20
N HIS A 371 -77.77 -33.29 33.84
CA HIS A 371 -79.20 -33.18 33.59
C HIS A 371 -79.94 -33.35 34.92
N PRO A 372 -81.09 -32.66 35.05
CA PRO A 372 -82.28 -33.40 35.44
C PRO A 372 -83.53 -32.95 34.69
N LYS A 373 -84.39 -34.01 34.44
CA LYS A 373 -85.84 -34.06 34.21
C LYS A 373 -86.48 -32.98 33.35
#